data_47e87e929f80581b9d17e20a072c9d77
#
_entry.id   47e87e929f80581b9d17e20a072c9d77
#
_cell.length_a   1.000
_cell.length_b   1.000
_cell.length_c   1.000
_cell.angle_alpha   90.00
_cell.angle_beta   90.00
_cell.angle_gamma   90.00
#
_symmetry.space_group_name_H-M   'P 1'
#
loop_
_entity.id
_entity.type
_entity.pdbx_description
1 polymer ?
#
loop_
_entity_poly.entity_id
_entity_poly.type
_entity_poly.pdbx_seq_one_letter_code
_entity_poly.pdbx_strand_id
1 'polypeptide(L)'
;MMLKKFIRFSGVFLLCLSCIHSGSAQSYWFGAKAGAAMNFQSWGDGSFGGSINRDPLFSLNGDLFLESYDENNKGSLYAQLGFHTRGSSLRFFSFNNAFSNQQGFKFRNIVFELGAKKSLNTGKELDPYFLLGIRGEYTVSTNLDEYNNFGSLYYPINEFVRKFNYGVTAGGGFEMKMSDLSNVFIEFSLQPDLSFQYEQQPLFNIIDPWTSQPVNLGLRQVRNLSIELKAGIKFLRKVEYID
;
A
#
# COMPACT_ATOMS: atom_id res chain seq x y z
N MET A 1 -7.71 24.90 21.26
CA MET A 1 -7.49 24.62 19.84
C MET A 1 -7.94 23.20 19.43
N MET A 2 -7.87 22.21 20.30
CA MET A 2 -8.33 20.81 20.01
C MET A 2 -9.85 20.70 19.81
N LEU A 3 -10.70 21.41 20.58
CA LEU A 3 -12.16 21.30 20.50
C LEU A 3 -12.73 21.70 19.13
N LYS A 4 -12.17 22.73 18.48
CA LYS A 4 -12.58 23.16 17.12
C LYS A 4 -12.24 22.15 16.02
N LYS A 5 -11.16 21.37 16.19
CA LYS A 5 -10.80 20.28 15.26
C LYS A 5 -11.74 19.08 15.42
N PHE A 6 -12.14 18.78 16.65
CA PHE A 6 -13.07 17.67 16.95
C PHE A 6 -14.47 17.93 16.37
N ILE A 7 -14.97 19.16 16.50
CA ILE A 7 -16.29 19.56 15.95
C ILE A 7 -16.31 19.50 14.42
N ARG A 8 -15.21 19.88 13.75
CA ARG A 8 -15.12 19.78 12.28
C ARG A 8 -15.07 18.32 11.81
N PHE A 9 -14.39 17.45 12.54
CA PHE A 9 -14.32 16.02 12.21
C PHE A 9 -15.67 15.31 12.43
N SER A 10 -16.39 15.63 13.53
CA SER A 10 -17.74 15.14 13.78
C SER A 10 -18.74 15.60 12.73
N GLY A 11 -18.63 16.85 12.26
CA GLY A 11 -19.52 17.38 11.22
C GLY A 11 -19.37 16.67 9.87
N VAL A 12 -18.14 16.39 9.45
CA VAL A 12 -17.87 15.64 8.21
C VAL A 12 -18.34 14.18 8.34
N PHE A 13 -18.13 13.56 9.50
CA PHE A 13 -18.58 12.20 9.77
C PHE A 13 -20.11 12.07 9.78
N LEU A 14 -20.82 13.06 10.37
CA LEU A 14 -22.28 13.11 10.33
C LEU A 14 -22.82 13.36 8.91
N LEU A 15 -22.15 14.18 8.12
CA LEU A 15 -22.51 14.43 6.72
C LEU A 15 -22.34 13.18 5.86
N CYS A 16 -21.29 12.40 6.08
CA CYS A 16 -21.11 11.09 5.44
C CYS A 16 -22.19 10.08 5.85
N LEU A 17 -22.58 10.07 7.13
CA LEU A 17 -23.66 9.21 7.63
C LEU A 17 -25.04 9.59 7.06
N SER A 18 -25.31 10.88 6.83
CA SER A 18 -26.59 11.32 6.24
C SER A 18 -26.72 10.97 4.76
N CYS A 19 -25.61 10.87 4.02
CA CYS A 19 -25.61 10.38 2.63
C CYS A 19 -25.96 8.88 2.50
N ILE A 20 -25.81 8.11 3.58
CA ILE A 20 -26.12 6.66 3.58
C ILE A 20 -27.65 6.41 3.63
N HIS A 21 -28.44 7.36 4.13
CA HIS A 21 -29.89 7.20 4.30
C HIS A 21 -30.72 7.39 3.01
N SER A 22 -30.11 7.89 1.93
CA SER A 22 -30.80 8.12 0.64
C SER A 22 -30.49 7.01 -0.38
N GLY A 23 -29.75 5.99 -0.01
CA GLY A 23 -29.44 4.85 -0.88
C GLY A 23 -30.64 3.94 -0.99
N SER A 24 -31.41 4.04 -2.08
CA SER A 24 -32.15 2.89 -2.57
C SER A 24 -31.22 1.69 -2.51
N ALA A 25 -31.67 0.56 -1.96
CA ALA A 25 -30.85 -0.61 -1.75
C ALA A 25 -30.25 -1.07 -3.09
N GLN A 26 -29.00 -0.73 -3.31
CA GLN A 26 -28.28 -1.09 -4.53
C GLN A 26 -27.60 -2.46 -4.30
N SER A 27 -27.61 -3.27 -5.32
CA SER A 27 -26.83 -4.49 -5.34
C SER A 27 -25.33 -4.15 -5.35
N TYR A 28 -24.52 -4.93 -4.67
CA TYR A 28 -23.06 -4.71 -4.63
C TYR A 28 -22.31 -6.03 -4.48
N TRP A 29 -21.08 -6.01 -4.96
CA TRP A 29 -20.12 -7.07 -4.72
C TRP A 29 -19.34 -6.79 -3.44
N PHE A 30 -19.03 -7.83 -2.68
CA PHE A 30 -18.08 -7.79 -1.59
C PHE A 30 -17.16 -9.01 -1.67
N GLY A 31 -15.94 -8.84 -1.20
CA GLY A 31 -14.99 -9.93 -1.31
C GLY A 31 -13.68 -9.68 -0.58
N ALA A 32 -12.80 -10.65 -0.76
CA ALA A 32 -11.44 -10.60 -0.25
C ALA A 32 -10.45 -11.00 -1.34
N LYS A 33 -9.27 -10.42 -1.28
CA LYS A 33 -8.13 -10.78 -2.13
C LYS A 33 -6.85 -10.80 -1.32
N ALA A 34 -5.93 -11.68 -1.70
CA ALA A 34 -4.60 -11.75 -1.11
C ALA A 34 -3.59 -12.19 -2.16
N GLY A 35 -2.33 -11.86 -1.93
CA GLY A 35 -1.28 -12.25 -2.85
C GLY A 35 0.09 -11.73 -2.49
N ALA A 36 1.03 -11.97 -3.40
CA ALA A 36 2.41 -11.57 -3.26
C ALA A 36 2.64 -10.14 -3.74
N ALA A 37 3.50 -9.42 -3.04
CA ALA A 37 3.95 -8.10 -3.39
C ALA A 37 5.48 -8.06 -3.45
N MET A 38 6.01 -7.41 -4.47
CA MET A 38 7.40 -7.06 -4.62
C MET A 38 7.54 -5.55 -4.44
N ASN A 39 8.25 -5.15 -3.38
CA ASN A 39 8.34 -3.76 -2.96
C ASN A 39 9.75 -3.22 -3.26
N PHE A 40 9.79 -2.08 -3.89
CA PHE A 40 10.98 -1.30 -4.18
C PHE A 40 10.94 0.01 -3.40
N GLN A 41 12.09 0.44 -2.90
CA GLN A 41 12.22 1.76 -2.27
C GLN A 41 13.28 2.57 -2.98
N SER A 42 12.92 3.79 -3.36
CA SER A 42 13.87 4.80 -3.77
C SER A 42 14.26 5.63 -2.55
N TRP A 43 15.56 5.64 -2.24
CA TRP A 43 16.14 6.43 -1.16
C TRP A 43 16.89 7.60 -1.79
N GLY A 44 16.39 8.81 -1.60
CA GLY A 44 17.08 10.01 -1.97
C GLY A 44 18.14 10.34 -0.91
N ASP A 45 19.36 9.89 -1.12
CA ASP A 45 20.49 10.18 -0.24
C ASP A 45 21.38 11.21 -0.90
N GLY A 46 21.26 12.48 -0.49
CA GLY A 46 22.12 13.56 -1.00
C GLY A 46 23.59 13.47 -0.58
N SER A 47 24.02 12.45 0.19
CA SER A 47 25.34 12.47 0.85
C SER A 47 26.18 11.23 0.66
N PHE A 48 25.66 10.15 0.13
CA PHE A 48 26.49 8.98 -0.14
C PHE A 48 26.79 8.87 -1.62
N GLY A 49 28.04 9.10 -2.01
CA GLY A 49 28.56 8.90 -3.35
C GLY A 49 28.57 7.46 -3.84
N GLY A 50 27.64 6.66 -3.39
CA GLY A 50 27.36 5.32 -3.84
C GLY A 50 25.89 5.01 -3.60
N SER A 51 25.11 4.78 -4.66
CA SER A 51 23.79 4.20 -4.52
C SER A 51 23.96 2.81 -3.89
N ILE A 52 23.60 2.68 -2.62
CA ILE A 52 23.50 1.34 -2.01
C ILE A 52 22.40 0.64 -2.79
N ASN A 53 22.77 -0.37 -3.59
CA ASN A 53 21.82 -1.20 -4.29
C ASN A 53 20.92 -1.89 -3.26
N ARG A 54 19.64 -1.51 -3.27
CA ARG A 54 18.63 -2.11 -2.43
C ARG A 54 17.89 -3.17 -3.22
N ASP A 55 17.80 -4.33 -2.61
CA ASP A 55 17.01 -5.42 -3.18
C ASP A 55 15.53 -5.21 -2.90
N PRO A 56 14.66 -5.71 -3.78
CA PRO A 56 13.23 -5.70 -3.51
C PRO A 56 12.89 -6.55 -2.29
N LEU A 57 11.89 -6.10 -1.52
CA LEU A 57 11.32 -6.86 -0.41
C LEU A 57 10.07 -7.59 -0.89
N PHE A 58 10.05 -8.91 -0.72
CA PHE A 58 8.85 -9.71 -0.96
C PHE A 58 7.98 -9.77 0.30
N SER A 59 6.67 -9.60 0.12
CA SER A 59 5.70 -9.64 1.20
C SER A 59 4.38 -10.28 0.73
N LEU A 60 3.50 -10.60 1.69
CA LEU A 60 2.13 -10.99 1.44
C LEU A 60 1.23 -9.87 1.90
N ASN A 61 0.29 -9.47 1.04
CA ASN A 61 -0.68 -8.43 1.29
C ASN A 61 -2.10 -8.99 1.12
N GLY A 62 -3.07 -8.41 1.83
CA GLY A 62 -4.45 -8.83 1.75
C GLY A 62 -5.40 -7.66 1.92
N ASP A 63 -6.55 -7.72 1.23
CA ASP A 63 -7.58 -6.69 1.20
C ASP A 63 -8.97 -7.29 1.31
N LEU A 64 -9.87 -6.55 1.97
CA LEU A 64 -11.31 -6.68 1.86
C LEU A 64 -11.81 -5.54 0.99
N PHE A 65 -12.79 -5.80 0.14
CA PHE A 65 -13.31 -4.78 -0.77
C PHE A 65 -14.82 -4.85 -0.94
N LEU A 66 -15.36 -3.72 -1.33
CA LEU A 66 -16.72 -3.52 -1.81
C LEU A 66 -16.63 -2.94 -3.22
N GLU A 67 -17.46 -3.43 -4.13
CA GLU A 67 -17.52 -2.96 -5.53
C GLU A 67 -18.99 -2.73 -5.89
N SER A 68 -19.31 -1.60 -6.50
CA SER A 68 -20.66 -1.32 -6.96
C SER A 68 -21.07 -2.30 -8.05
N TYR A 69 -22.32 -2.73 -8.03
CA TYR A 69 -22.89 -3.57 -9.07
C TYR A 69 -23.49 -2.71 -10.19
N ASP A 70 -23.12 -3.02 -11.43
CA ASP A 70 -23.72 -2.46 -12.64
C ASP A 70 -24.23 -3.61 -13.51
N GLU A 71 -25.53 -3.61 -13.83
CA GLU A 71 -26.16 -4.65 -14.67
C GLU A 71 -25.52 -4.70 -16.08
N ASN A 72 -25.09 -3.56 -16.60
CA ASN A 72 -24.44 -3.49 -17.89
C ASN A 72 -22.97 -3.90 -17.89
N ASN A 73 -22.42 -4.16 -16.71
CA ASN A 73 -21.04 -4.62 -16.46
C ASN A 73 -19.95 -3.75 -17.12
N LYS A 74 -20.24 -2.45 -17.32
CA LYS A 74 -19.34 -1.55 -18.06
C LYS A 74 -18.32 -0.86 -17.17
N GLY A 75 -18.65 -0.66 -15.90
CA GLY A 75 -17.77 0.00 -14.95
C GLY A 75 -18.33 -0.05 -13.54
N SER A 76 -17.44 -0.14 -12.57
CA SER A 76 -17.79 -0.15 -11.16
C SER A 76 -16.86 0.78 -10.38
N LEU A 77 -17.36 1.30 -9.28
CA LEU A 77 -16.56 1.95 -8.25
C LEU A 77 -16.24 0.93 -7.18
N TYR A 78 -15.04 0.96 -6.67
CA TYR A 78 -14.63 0.08 -5.58
C TYR A 78 -14.02 0.86 -4.43
N ALA A 79 -14.18 0.30 -3.23
CA ALA A 79 -13.50 0.71 -2.01
C ALA A 79 -12.85 -0.53 -1.40
N GLN A 80 -11.60 -0.42 -0.97
CA GLN A 80 -10.91 -1.52 -0.31
C GLN A 80 -10.16 -1.07 0.93
N LEU A 81 -10.05 -1.98 1.89
CA LEU A 81 -9.27 -1.85 3.10
C LEU A 81 -8.34 -3.05 3.22
N GLY A 82 -7.04 -2.78 3.35
CA GLY A 82 -6.06 -3.85 3.37
C GLY A 82 -4.94 -3.66 4.39
N PHE A 83 -4.15 -4.71 4.53
CA PHE A 83 -2.93 -4.71 5.31
C PHE A 83 -1.76 -5.04 4.39
N HIS A 84 -0.86 -4.06 4.21
CA HIS A 84 0.25 -4.17 3.29
C HIS A 84 1.59 -3.96 4.00
N THR A 85 2.58 -4.71 3.57
CA THR A 85 3.97 -4.49 3.98
C THR A 85 4.73 -3.85 2.83
N ARG A 86 5.32 -2.67 3.08
CA ARG A 86 6.22 -1.95 2.19
C ARG A 86 7.64 -2.11 2.68
N GLY A 87 8.62 -1.90 1.81
CA GLY A 87 10.00 -1.94 2.26
C GLY A 87 11.02 -2.21 1.17
N SER A 88 12.25 -2.37 1.62
CA SER A 88 13.40 -2.81 0.80
C SER A 88 14.33 -3.64 1.66
N SER A 89 15.24 -4.36 1.05
CA SER A 89 16.27 -5.10 1.76
C SER A 89 17.67 -4.63 1.37
N LEU A 90 18.61 -4.76 2.31
CA LEU A 90 20.02 -4.51 2.11
C LEU A 90 20.77 -5.84 2.20
N ARG A 91 21.71 -6.08 1.28
CA ARG A 91 22.67 -7.17 1.38
C ARG A 91 23.95 -6.65 1.98
N PHE A 92 24.38 -7.27 3.06
CA PHE A 92 25.70 -7.06 3.62
C PHE A 92 26.62 -8.22 3.19
N PHE A 93 27.67 -7.89 2.48
CA PHE A 93 28.71 -8.87 2.15
C PHE A 93 29.67 -8.98 3.32
N SER A 94 29.75 -10.15 3.95
CA SER A 94 30.80 -10.44 4.89
C SER A 94 31.99 -11.05 4.15
N PHE A 95 33.19 -10.51 4.37
CA PHE A 95 34.42 -10.97 3.69
C PHE A 95 34.76 -12.44 3.91
N ASN A 96 34.20 -13.09 4.93
CA ASN A 96 34.55 -14.46 5.31
C ASN A 96 33.44 -15.50 5.11
N ASN A 97 32.25 -15.12 4.69
CA ASN A 97 31.15 -16.06 4.52
C ASN A 97 30.44 -15.84 3.19
N ALA A 98 30.30 -16.92 2.42
CA ALA A 98 29.54 -16.95 1.17
C ALA A 98 28.02 -16.67 1.36
N PHE A 99 27.55 -16.38 2.57
CA PHE A 99 26.17 -16.07 2.88
C PHE A 99 26.02 -14.57 3.14
N SER A 100 25.39 -13.88 2.19
CA SER A 100 24.96 -12.50 2.39
C SER A 100 23.81 -12.47 3.39
N ASN A 101 24.01 -11.78 4.51
CA ASN A 101 22.92 -11.52 5.45
C ASN A 101 22.03 -10.42 4.86
N GLN A 102 20.79 -10.78 4.51
CA GLN A 102 19.83 -9.83 3.94
C GLN A 102 19.00 -9.24 5.07
N GLN A 103 19.09 -7.93 5.27
CA GLN A 103 18.29 -7.20 6.26
C GLN A 103 17.23 -6.36 5.55
N GLY A 104 15.98 -6.56 5.94
CA GLY A 104 14.84 -5.84 5.35
C GLY A 104 14.33 -4.74 6.25
N PHE A 105 14.16 -3.53 5.70
CA PHE A 105 13.40 -2.45 6.34
C PHE A 105 11.93 -2.61 5.97
N LYS A 106 11.08 -2.80 6.97
CA LYS A 106 9.67 -3.12 6.79
C LYS A 106 8.79 -2.05 7.42
N PHE A 107 7.80 -1.60 6.66
CA PHE A 107 6.74 -0.69 7.09
C PHE A 107 5.41 -1.43 6.90
N ARG A 108 4.67 -1.64 7.98
CA ARG A 108 3.37 -2.31 7.96
C ARG A 108 2.29 -1.26 7.97
N ASN A 109 1.49 -1.24 6.90
CA ASN A 109 0.52 -0.20 6.65
C ASN A 109 -0.91 -0.77 6.61
N ILE A 110 -1.85 -0.04 7.19
CA ILE A 110 -3.25 -0.16 6.84
C ILE A 110 -3.46 0.71 5.60
N VAL A 111 -4.04 0.13 4.56
CA VAL A 111 -4.27 0.78 3.26
C VAL A 111 -5.75 0.92 3.02
N PHE A 112 -6.18 2.14 2.73
CA PHE A 112 -7.52 2.42 2.24
C PHE A 112 -7.41 2.93 0.80
N GLU A 113 -8.19 2.35 -0.11
CA GLU A 113 -8.17 2.71 -1.52
C GLU A 113 -9.59 2.87 -2.06
N LEU A 114 -9.75 3.90 -2.88
CA LEU A 114 -10.95 4.17 -3.65
C LEU A 114 -10.58 4.21 -5.13
N GLY A 115 -11.38 3.59 -5.97
CA GLY A 115 -11.07 3.57 -7.40
C GLY A 115 -12.24 3.19 -8.28
N ALA A 116 -11.93 3.15 -9.55
CA ALA A 116 -12.84 2.68 -10.60
C ALA A 116 -12.24 1.45 -11.28
N LYS A 117 -13.09 0.51 -11.60
CA LYS A 117 -12.79 -0.70 -12.36
C LYS A 117 -13.65 -0.71 -13.62
N LYS A 118 -13.06 -1.09 -14.74
CA LYS A 118 -13.79 -1.26 -16.00
C LYS A 118 -13.53 -2.63 -16.57
N SER A 119 -14.60 -3.41 -16.72
CA SER A 119 -14.58 -4.68 -17.44
C SER A 119 -14.63 -4.44 -18.94
N LEU A 120 -13.89 -5.25 -19.69
CA LEU A 120 -13.89 -5.20 -21.16
C LEU A 120 -14.93 -6.12 -21.76
N ASN A 121 -15.68 -6.86 -20.95
CA ASN A 121 -16.76 -7.78 -21.30
C ASN A 121 -16.60 -8.40 -22.70
N THR A 122 -15.82 -9.45 -22.78
CA THR A 122 -15.50 -10.11 -24.08
C THR A 122 -16.54 -11.13 -24.49
N GLY A 123 -17.58 -11.36 -23.67
CA GLY A 123 -18.59 -12.42 -23.86
C GLY A 123 -18.03 -13.84 -23.71
N LYS A 124 -16.84 -13.96 -23.14
CA LYS A 124 -16.15 -15.22 -22.82
C LYS A 124 -16.29 -15.55 -21.33
N GLU A 125 -15.91 -16.75 -20.96
CA GLU A 125 -15.88 -17.18 -19.56
C GLU A 125 -14.88 -16.37 -18.70
N LEU A 126 -13.91 -15.74 -19.34
CA LEU A 126 -12.85 -14.94 -18.71
C LEU A 126 -12.97 -13.49 -19.17
N ASP A 127 -13.35 -12.61 -18.25
CA ASP A 127 -13.53 -11.19 -18.50
C ASP A 127 -12.30 -10.41 -18.03
N PRO A 128 -11.51 -9.81 -18.95
CA PRO A 128 -10.44 -8.93 -18.59
C PRO A 128 -10.98 -7.59 -18.06
N TYR A 129 -10.26 -7.00 -17.12
CA TYR A 129 -10.59 -5.68 -16.58
C TYR A 129 -9.34 -4.87 -16.29
N PHE A 130 -9.51 -3.58 -16.18
CA PHE A 130 -8.50 -2.67 -15.63
C PHE A 130 -9.08 -1.84 -14.50
N LEU A 131 -8.20 -1.37 -13.63
CA LEU A 131 -8.55 -0.55 -12.49
C LEU A 131 -7.58 0.61 -12.33
N LEU A 132 -8.12 1.69 -11.78
CA LEU A 132 -7.35 2.86 -11.37
C LEU A 132 -7.92 3.37 -10.03
N GLY A 133 -7.03 3.63 -9.08
CA GLY A 133 -7.43 4.07 -7.75
C GLY A 133 -6.47 5.08 -7.14
N ILE A 134 -6.97 5.75 -6.12
CA ILE A 134 -6.19 6.56 -5.19
C ILE A 134 -6.17 5.84 -3.85
N ARG A 135 -5.02 5.83 -3.21
CA ARG A 135 -4.88 5.16 -1.92
C ARG A 135 -4.26 6.07 -0.88
N GLY A 136 -4.72 5.87 0.36
CA GLY A 136 -4.11 6.40 1.57
C GLY A 136 -3.59 5.25 2.42
N GLU A 137 -2.41 5.41 2.99
CA GLU A 137 -1.78 4.40 3.83
C GLU A 137 -1.46 4.99 5.20
N TYR A 138 -1.70 4.20 6.25
CA TYR A 138 -1.31 4.54 7.62
C TYR A 138 -0.32 3.51 8.13
N THR A 139 0.91 3.95 8.47
CA THR A 139 1.95 3.08 9.02
C THR A 139 1.65 2.76 10.49
N VAL A 140 1.32 1.50 10.75
CA VAL A 140 1.00 0.99 12.08
C VAL A 140 2.26 0.62 12.85
N SER A 141 3.20 -0.05 12.17
CA SER A 141 4.45 -0.50 12.78
C SER A 141 5.58 -0.61 11.76
N THR A 142 6.79 -0.58 12.26
CA THR A 142 8.02 -0.84 11.48
C THR A 142 8.88 -1.84 12.22
N ASN A 143 9.96 -2.28 11.60
CA ASN A 143 11.02 -3.03 12.27
C ASN A 143 12.31 -2.21 12.44
N LEU A 144 12.25 -0.89 12.33
CA LEU A 144 13.44 -0.05 12.39
C LEU A 144 14.13 -0.07 13.76
N ASP A 145 13.39 -0.39 14.83
CA ASP A 145 13.95 -0.52 16.19
C ASP A 145 15.00 -1.63 16.30
N GLU A 146 14.93 -2.64 15.43
CA GLU A 146 15.94 -3.70 15.38
C GLU A 146 17.34 -3.16 15.03
N TYR A 147 17.41 -1.99 14.37
CA TYR A 147 18.64 -1.32 13.97
C TYR A 147 19.13 -0.28 14.97
N ASN A 148 18.31 0.13 15.93
CA ASN A 148 18.69 1.09 16.97
C ASN A 148 19.78 0.54 17.90
N ASN A 149 19.91 -0.79 18.01
CA ASN A 149 20.95 -1.43 18.83
C ASN A 149 22.37 -1.12 18.36
N PHE A 150 22.54 -0.61 17.15
CA PHE A 150 23.85 -0.16 16.65
C PHE A 150 24.23 1.26 17.13
N GLY A 151 23.36 1.93 17.93
CA GLY A 151 23.66 3.19 18.60
C GLY A 151 23.96 4.40 17.73
N SER A 152 23.70 4.30 16.42
CA SER A 152 24.04 5.33 15.45
C SER A 152 22.80 5.80 14.68
N LEU A 153 22.63 7.12 14.63
CA LEU A 153 21.66 7.79 13.73
C LEU A 153 21.96 7.57 12.23
N TYR A 154 22.99 6.81 11.94
CA TYR A 154 23.36 6.39 10.59
C TYR A 154 22.26 5.52 9.94
N TYR A 155 21.59 4.69 10.74
CA TYR A 155 20.48 3.86 10.28
C TYR A 155 19.16 4.62 10.36
N PRO A 156 18.15 4.24 9.53
CA PRO A 156 16.81 4.79 9.63
C PRO A 156 16.21 4.50 11.00
N ILE A 157 15.60 5.51 11.62
CA ILE A 157 14.93 5.41 12.93
C ILE A 157 13.46 5.76 12.81
N ASN A 158 12.64 5.27 13.77
CA ASN A 158 11.19 5.43 13.75
C ASN A 158 10.71 6.88 13.84
N GLU A 159 11.51 7.78 14.43
CA GLU A 159 11.15 9.19 14.61
C GLU A 159 10.86 9.92 13.30
N PHE A 160 11.55 9.55 12.21
CA PHE A 160 11.40 10.17 10.89
C PHE A 160 10.41 9.44 9.97
N VAL A 161 9.71 8.43 10.49
CA VAL A 161 8.67 7.72 9.73
C VAL A 161 7.42 8.59 9.64
N ARG A 162 7.00 8.88 8.43
CA ARG A 162 5.70 9.51 8.20
C ARG A 162 4.60 8.46 8.30
N LYS A 163 3.71 8.66 9.26
CA LYS A 163 2.60 7.72 9.51
C LYS A 163 1.56 7.73 8.40
N PHE A 164 1.39 8.88 7.75
CA PHE A 164 0.42 9.05 6.67
C PHE A 164 1.11 9.16 5.32
N ASN A 165 0.74 8.29 4.39
CA ASN A 165 1.22 8.25 3.03
C ASN A 165 0.05 8.16 2.06
N TYR A 166 0.26 8.56 0.82
CA TYR A 166 -0.71 8.44 -0.24
C TYR A 166 -0.04 8.12 -1.57
N GLY A 167 -0.79 7.51 -2.45
CA GLY A 167 -0.33 7.11 -3.76
C GLY A 167 -1.48 6.81 -4.69
N VAL A 168 -1.13 6.23 -5.83
CA VAL A 168 -2.09 5.78 -6.83
C VAL A 168 -1.90 4.29 -7.06
N THR A 169 -2.95 3.64 -7.55
CA THR A 169 -2.93 2.25 -7.99
C THR A 169 -3.38 2.22 -9.44
N ALA A 170 -2.65 1.53 -10.27
CA ALA A 170 -3.04 1.21 -11.64
C ALA A 170 -2.87 -0.29 -11.83
N GLY A 171 -3.87 -0.95 -12.39
CA GLY A 171 -3.82 -2.40 -12.53
C GLY A 171 -4.86 -2.96 -13.47
N GLY A 172 -4.93 -4.26 -13.48
CA GLY A 172 -5.93 -5.01 -14.23
C GLY A 172 -5.83 -6.49 -13.90
N GLY A 173 -6.75 -7.24 -14.46
CA GLY A 173 -6.80 -8.66 -14.17
C GLY A 173 -7.81 -9.38 -15.04
N PHE A 174 -8.10 -10.59 -14.62
CA PHE A 174 -9.09 -11.46 -15.25
C PHE A 174 -10.04 -11.93 -14.19
N GLU A 175 -11.33 -11.86 -14.50
CA GLU A 175 -12.41 -12.32 -13.66
C GLU A 175 -13.13 -13.48 -14.35
N MET A 176 -13.43 -14.52 -13.59
CA MET A 176 -14.15 -15.71 -14.04
C MET A 176 -15.38 -15.90 -13.18
N LYS A 177 -16.53 -16.05 -13.84
CA LYS A 177 -17.80 -16.33 -13.19
C LYS A 177 -17.80 -17.78 -12.69
N MET A 178 -18.00 -17.98 -11.39
CA MET A 178 -18.21 -19.31 -10.81
C MET A 178 -19.70 -19.66 -10.70
N SER A 179 -20.50 -18.66 -10.32
CA SER A 179 -21.96 -18.77 -10.22
C SER A 179 -22.59 -17.40 -10.46
N ASP A 180 -23.93 -17.31 -10.44
CA ASP A 180 -24.62 -16.02 -10.57
C ASP A 180 -24.32 -15.06 -9.41
N LEU A 181 -23.89 -15.60 -8.28
CA LEU A 181 -23.62 -14.82 -7.06
C LEU A 181 -22.14 -14.84 -6.64
N SER A 182 -21.24 -15.46 -7.40
CA SER A 182 -19.83 -15.54 -7.01
C SER A 182 -18.90 -15.57 -8.20
N ASN A 183 -17.81 -14.80 -8.12
CA ASN A 183 -16.75 -14.75 -9.10
C ASN A 183 -15.39 -14.90 -8.42
N VAL A 184 -14.44 -15.47 -9.13
CA VAL A 184 -13.02 -15.46 -8.74
C VAL A 184 -12.24 -14.59 -9.73
N PHE A 185 -11.11 -14.05 -9.27
CA PHE A 185 -10.29 -13.21 -10.13
C PHE A 185 -8.82 -13.28 -9.75
N ILE A 186 -7.99 -12.92 -10.72
CA ILE A 186 -6.56 -12.66 -10.55
C ILE A 186 -6.31 -11.20 -10.96
N GLU A 187 -5.58 -10.46 -10.15
CA GLU A 187 -5.30 -9.05 -10.31
C GLU A 187 -3.81 -8.78 -10.23
N PHE A 188 -3.30 -8.02 -11.17
CA PHE A 188 -1.96 -7.43 -11.16
C PHE A 188 -2.09 -5.92 -10.96
N SER A 189 -1.28 -5.34 -10.08
CA SER A 189 -1.28 -3.90 -9.84
C SER A 189 0.11 -3.31 -9.63
N LEU A 190 0.25 -2.06 -10.07
CA LEU A 190 1.38 -1.17 -9.81
C LEU A 190 0.92 -0.08 -8.84
N GLN A 191 1.68 0.13 -7.79
CA GLN A 191 1.30 1.01 -6.69
C GLN A 191 2.46 1.97 -6.33
N PRO A 192 2.69 3.03 -7.12
CA PRO A 192 3.65 4.07 -6.76
C PRO A 192 3.12 4.99 -5.65
N ASP A 193 3.99 5.32 -4.69
CA ASP A 193 3.73 6.37 -3.70
C ASP A 193 3.97 7.74 -4.32
N LEU A 194 3.09 8.69 -4.04
CA LEU A 194 3.26 10.09 -4.37
C LEU A 194 3.86 10.89 -3.20
N SER A 195 3.70 10.39 -1.98
CA SER A 195 4.29 10.95 -0.76
C SER A 195 5.55 10.21 -0.33
N PHE A 196 6.25 10.76 0.66
CA PHE A 196 7.39 10.10 1.30
C PHE A 196 6.93 9.31 2.53
N GLN A 197 7.34 8.07 2.64
CA GLN A 197 7.10 7.22 3.81
C GLN A 197 8.09 7.52 4.94
N TYR A 198 9.27 8.00 4.60
CA TYR A 198 10.32 8.38 5.53
C TYR A 198 10.92 9.70 5.08
N GLU A 199 11.17 10.62 6.00
CA GLU A 199 11.81 11.89 5.71
C GLU A 199 12.65 12.34 6.90
N GLN A 200 13.96 12.34 6.72
CA GLN A 200 14.94 12.76 7.70
C GLN A 200 15.67 13.99 7.17
N GLN A 201 15.64 15.07 7.93
CA GLN A 201 16.43 16.27 7.64
C GLN A 201 17.94 15.98 7.73
N PRO A 202 18.78 16.79 7.09
CA PRO A 202 20.23 16.62 7.18
C PRO A 202 20.70 16.59 8.65
N LEU A 203 21.55 15.63 8.96
CA LEU A 203 22.18 15.48 10.28
C LEU A 203 23.69 15.66 10.14
N PHE A 204 24.28 16.42 11.05
CA PHE A 204 25.71 16.76 11.02
C PHE A 204 26.44 16.09 12.18
N ASN A 205 27.73 15.79 11.98
CA ASN A 205 28.63 15.21 12.99
C ASN A 205 28.13 13.88 13.59
N ILE A 206 27.54 13.04 12.75
CA ILE A 206 27.10 11.69 13.14
C ILE A 206 28.30 10.75 13.04
N ILE A 207 28.48 9.90 14.07
CA ILE A 207 29.54 8.91 14.04
C ILE A 207 29.14 7.74 13.12
N ASP A 208 29.93 7.53 12.10
CA ASP A 208 29.81 6.35 11.23
C ASP A 208 30.23 5.12 12.04
N PRO A 209 29.35 4.09 12.18
CA PRO A 209 29.62 2.92 12.99
C PRO A 209 30.73 2.02 12.47
N TRP A 210 31.13 2.18 11.20
CA TRP A 210 32.15 1.40 10.53
C TRP A 210 33.53 2.02 10.61
N THR A 211 33.59 3.32 10.42
CA THR A 211 34.87 4.04 10.39
C THR A 211 35.18 4.80 11.69
N SER A 212 34.17 4.91 12.58
CA SER A 212 34.23 5.74 13.81
C SER A 212 34.57 7.22 13.55
N GLN A 213 34.37 7.68 12.32
CA GLN A 213 34.60 9.07 11.92
C GLN A 213 33.30 9.86 11.88
N PRO A 214 33.34 11.17 12.18
CA PRO A 214 32.17 12.03 12.01
C PRO A 214 31.82 12.19 10.53
N VAL A 215 30.58 11.94 10.19
CA VAL A 215 30.02 12.10 8.84
C VAL A 215 28.78 12.99 8.87
N ASN A 216 28.50 13.64 7.77
CA ASN A 216 27.28 14.39 7.58
C ASN A 216 26.31 13.58 6.72
N LEU A 217 25.11 13.36 7.24
CA LEU A 217 24.02 12.72 6.50
C LEU A 217 23.17 13.81 5.83
N GLY A 218 22.96 13.70 4.53
CA GLY A 218 22.07 14.58 3.79
C GLY A 218 20.59 14.29 4.05
N LEU A 219 19.74 15.02 3.33
CA LEU A 219 18.29 14.79 3.32
C LEU A 219 18.00 13.37 2.84
N ARG A 220 17.32 12.58 3.67
CA ARG A 220 16.86 11.24 3.30
C ARG A 220 15.35 11.22 3.10
N GLN A 221 14.94 10.84 1.92
CA GLN A 221 13.53 10.69 1.55
C GLN A 221 13.29 9.34 0.91
N VAL A 222 12.26 8.62 1.37
CA VAL A 222 11.92 7.29 0.89
C VAL A 222 10.55 7.28 0.25
N ARG A 223 10.48 6.78 -0.98
CA ARG A 223 9.26 6.49 -1.72
C ARG A 223 9.20 5.01 -2.05
N ASN A 224 8.00 4.45 -2.00
CA ASN A 224 7.78 3.06 -2.39
C ASN A 224 7.18 2.96 -3.78
N LEU A 225 7.55 1.89 -4.45
CA LEU A 225 6.85 1.34 -5.61
C LEU A 225 6.59 -0.12 -5.32
N SER A 226 5.34 -0.55 -5.36
CA SER A 226 4.99 -1.95 -5.18
C SER A 226 4.37 -2.52 -6.44
N ILE A 227 4.74 -3.74 -6.75
CA ILE A 227 4.15 -4.58 -7.80
C ILE A 227 3.46 -5.72 -7.09
N GLU A 228 2.18 -5.91 -7.33
CA GLU A 228 1.38 -6.90 -6.62
C GLU A 228 0.68 -7.85 -7.58
N LEU A 229 0.63 -9.12 -7.23
CA LEU A 229 -0.17 -10.15 -7.88
C LEU A 229 -1.05 -10.79 -6.82
N LYS A 230 -2.36 -10.62 -6.95
CA LYS A 230 -3.36 -11.07 -6.00
C LYS A 230 -4.39 -11.98 -6.66
N ALA A 231 -4.89 -12.94 -5.92
CA ALA A 231 -6.08 -13.71 -6.26
C ALA A 231 -7.18 -13.38 -5.26
N GLY A 232 -8.43 -13.39 -5.71
CA GLY A 232 -9.57 -13.07 -4.85
C GLY A 232 -10.84 -13.75 -5.27
N ILE A 233 -11.80 -13.67 -4.35
CA ILE A 233 -13.17 -14.11 -4.54
C ILE A 233 -14.11 -12.98 -4.16
N LYS A 234 -15.20 -12.84 -4.91
CA LYS A 234 -16.26 -11.88 -4.60
C LYS A 234 -17.64 -12.53 -4.67
N PHE A 235 -18.54 -11.99 -3.86
CA PHE A 235 -19.93 -12.43 -3.73
C PHE A 235 -20.86 -11.27 -4.01
N LEU A 236 -21.91 -11.52 -4.77
CA LEU A 236 -22.93 -10.53 -5.08
C LEU A 236 -24.02 -10.56 -3.99
N ARG A 237 -24.27 -9.39 -3.39
CA ARG A 237 -25.51 -9.14 -2.67
C ARG A 237 -26.48 -8.46 -3.62
N LYS A 238 -27.45 -9.21 -4.11
CA LYS A 238 -28.53 -8.70 -4.95
C LYS A 238 -29.71 -8.26 -4.08
N VAL A 239 -30.24 -7.08 -4.35
CA VAL A 239 -31.46 -6.57 -3.71
C VAL A 239 -32.51 -6.50 -4.79
N GLU A 240 -33.58 -7.25 -4.64
CA GLU A 240 -34.74 -7.23 -5.54
C GLU A 240 -35.90 -6.56 -4.80
N TYR A 241 -36.54 -5.60 -5.44
CA TYR A 241 -37.81 -5.04 -4.97
C TYR A 241 -38.92 -5.90 -5.50
N ILE A 242 -39.79 -6.39 -4.62
CA ILE A 242 -41.04 -7.04 -4.99
C ILE A 242 -42.10 -5.93 -4.94
N ASP A 243 -42.50 -5.46 -6.12
CA ASP A 243 -43.64 -4.54 -6.26
C ASP A 243 -44.98 -5.25 -5.99
#